data_cad5413969cd32fbf762707365f0e9f3
#
_entry.id   cad5413969cd32fbf762707365f0e9f3
#
_cell.length_a   1.000
_cell.length_b   1.000
_cell.length_c   1.000
_cell.angle_alpha   90.00
_cell.angle_beta   90.00
_cell.angle_gamma   90.00
#
_symmetry.space_group_name_H-M   'P 1'
#
loop_
_entity.id
_entity.type
_entity.pdbx_description
1 polymer ?
#
loop_
_entity_poly.entity_id
_entity_poly.type
_entity_poly.pdbx_seq_one_letter_code
_entity_poly.pdbx_strand_id
1 'polypeptide(L)'
;HARPAITFDILFRFLRHLGYKVRYVRNITDVGHLEHDADSGEDKIAKKARLEQLEPMEVAQYYLTRYHEAMAQLGVLPPSIEPQASGHILEQIALTQQILDAGFAYVSEGSVYFDATKYDKVYGYGELSGRRIEDMLSNTRSLDGQDEKRNPLDFALWKKAQPEHIMRWPSPWGEGFPG
;
A
#
# COMPACT_ATOMS: atom_id res chain seq x y z
N HIS A 1 -0.45 -3.17 14.23
CA HIS A 1 -1.41 -2.11 13.86
C HIS A 1 -1.70 -1.15 15.03
N ALA A 2 -1.81 -1.61 16.29
CA ALA A 2 -2.10 -0.74 17.43
C ALA A 2 -1.01 0.31 17.70
N ARG A 3 0.28 -0.06 17.61
CA ARG A 3 1.40 0.86 17.89
C ARG A 3 1.35 2.14 17.05
N PRO A 4 1.27 2.11 15.69
CA PRO A 4 1.14 3.33 14.91
C PRO A 4 -0.12 4.12 15.27
N ALA A 5 -1.26 3.45 15.46
CA ALA A 5 -2.51 4.11 15.80
C ALA A 5 -2.40 4.91 17.11
N ILE A 6 -1.81 4.33 18.16
CA ILE A 6 -1.58 4.99 19.46
C ILE A 6 -0.60 6.16 19.30
N THR A 7 0.51 5.96 18.58
CA THR A 7 1.52 7.01 18.35
C THR A 7 0.90 8.23 17.66
N PHE A 8 0.15 8.02 16.59
CA PHE A 8 -0.50 9.12 15.88
C PHE A 8 -1.69 9.72 16.62
N ASP A 9 -2.38 8.95 17.47
CA ASP A 9 -3.40 9.49 18.38
C ASP A 9 -2.80 10.47 19.37
N ILE A 10 -1.66 10.14 19.97
CA ILE A 10 -0.95 11.05 20.90
C ILE A 10 -0.57 12.34 20.17
N LEU A 11 0.00 12.26 18.97
CA LEU A 11 0.35 13.42 18.16
C LEU A 11 -0.90 14.24 17.78
N PHE A 12 -1.97 13.58 17.38
CA PHE A 12 -3.24 14.22 17.03
C PHE A 12 -3.82 15.01 18.18
N ARG A 13 -3.87 14.39 19.37
CA ARG A 13 -4.33 15.05 20.62
C ARG A 13 -3.44 16.22 21.00
N PHE A 14 -2.12 16.04 20.93
CA PHE A 14 -1.15 17.07 21.29
C PHE A 14 -1.27 18.32 20.40
N LEU A 15 -1.33 18.14 19.10
CA LEU A 15 -1.50 19.25 18.17
C LEU A 15 -2.84 19.99 18.37
N ARG A 16 -3.91 19.26 18.65
CA ARG A 16 -5.21 19.87 18.99
C ARG A 16 -5.15 20.64 20.32
N HIS A 17 -4.45 20.12 21.31
CA HIS A 17 -4.21 20.80 22.60
C HIS A 17 -3.47 22.13 22.39
N LEU A 18 -2.51 22.18 21.47
CA LEU A 18 -1.81 23.40 21.08
C LEU A 18 -2.66 24.36 20.23
N GLY A 19 -3.92 24.07 19.97
CA GLY A 19 -4.84 24.92 19.21
C GLY A 19 -4.79 24.75 17.70
N TYR A 20 -4.02 23.81 17.17
CA TYR A 20 -4.00 23.55 15.73
C TYR A 20 -5.29 22.91 15.24
N LYS A 21 -5.74 23.31 14.06
CA LYS A 21 -6.81 22.64 13.32
C LYS A 21 -6.20 21.46 12.54
N VAL A 22 -6.36 20.25 13.08
CA VAL A 22 -5.71 19.04 12.55
C VAL A 22 -6.70 18.21 11.75
N ARG A 23 -6.29 17.79 10.55
CA ARG A 23 -6.94 16.74 9.76
C ARG A 23 -6.04 15.50 9.82
N TYR A 24 -6.51 14.46 10.48
CA TYR A 24 -5.83 13.19 10.57
C TYR A 24 -6.45 12.21 9.57
N VAL A 25 -5.65 11.72 8.64
CA VAL A 25 -6.06 10.75 7.62
C VAL A 25 -5.27 9.46 7.83
N ARG A 26 -5.97 8.34 7.83
CA ARG A 26 -5.39 7.01 7.94
C ARG A 26 -6.03 6.11 6.88
N ASN A 27 -5.23 5.53 6.00
CA ASN A 27 -5.75 4.63 4.97
C ASN A 27 -6.16 3.27 5.56
N ILE A 28 -7.13 2.66 4.91
CA ILE A 28 -7.50 1.25 5.07
C ILE A 28 -6.99 0.51 3.85
N THR A 29 -6.05 -0.40 4.06
CA THR A 29 -5.54 -1.26 2.99
C THR A 29 -6.43 -2.50 2.94
N ASP A 30 -7.41 -2.47 2.08
CA ASP A 30 -8.42 -3.52 1.90
C ASP A 30 -8.20 -4.36 0.63
N VAL A 31 -7.08 -4.15 -0.06
CA VAL A 31 -6.66 -4.87 -1.28
C VAL A 31 -5.14 -5.02 -1.33
N GLY A 32 -4.65 -6.03 -2.04
CA GLY A 32 -3.21 -6.22 -2.29
C GLY A 32 -2.46 -6.94 -1.17
N HIS A 33 -3.14 -7.70 -0.32
CA HIS A 33 -2.55 -8.49 0.75
C HIS A 33 -2.05 -9.85 0.27
N LEU A 34 -0.98 -9.88 -0.50
CA LEU A 34 -0.40 -11.13 -1.00
C LEU A 34 0.20 -11.99 0.11
N GLU A 35 0.20 -13.31 -0.09
CA GLU A 35 0.84 -14.25 0.84
C GLU A 35 2.34 -13.97 0.96
N HIS A 36 2.89 -14.14 2.15
CA HIS A 36 4.30 -13.94 2.48
C HIS A 36 4.84 -12.51 2.31
N ASP A 37 3.97 -11.50 2.16
CA ASP A 37 4.35 -10.11 1.84
C ASP A 37 5.27 -10.02 0.59
N ALA A 38 5.09 -10.98 -0.33
CA ALA A 38 5.81 -11.08 -1.59
C ALA A 38 5.12 -10.28 -2.70
N ASP A 39 5.81 -10.13 -3.83
CA ASP A 39 5.24 -9.49 -5.02
C ASP A 39 4.38 -10.45 -5.85
N SER A 40 4.29 -11.73 -5.44
CA SER A 40 3.49 -12.79 -6.06
C SER A 40 2.76 -13.62 -4.99
N GLY A 41 1.73 -14.37 -5.39
CA GLY A 41 0.95 -15.25 -4.52
C GLY A 41 -0.52 -14.86 -4.41
N GLU A 42 -1.33 -15.72 -3.80
CA GLU A 42 -2.75 -15.49 -3.60
C GLU A 42 -2.98 -14.36 -2.58
N ASP A 43 -3.96 -13.49 -2.83
CA ASP A 43 -4.38 -12.49 -1.85
C ASP A 43 -5.00 -13.16 -0.62
N LYS A 44 -4.54 -12.79 0.58
CA LYS A 44 -4.99 -13.38 1.87
C LYS A 44 -6.48 -13.18 2.10
N ILE A 45 -7.04 -12.05 1.67
CA ILE A 45 -8.47 -11.75 1.78
C ILE A 45 -9.26 -12.65 0.82
N ALA A 46 -8.80 -12.78 -0.43
CA ALA A 46 -9.43 -13.64 -1.42
C ALA A 46 -9.40 -15.12 -1.01
N LYS A 47 -8.27 -15.59 -0.48
CA LYS A 47 -8.14 -16.96 0.05
C LYS A 47 -9.12 -17.25 1.18
N LYS A 48 -9.24 -16.34 2.16
CA LYS A 48 -10.19 -16.50 3.26
C LYS A 48 -11.62 -16.45 2.77
N ALA A 49 -11.96 -15.54 1.87
CA ALA A 49 -13.29 -15.42 1.27
C ALA A 49 -13.70 -16.73 0.58
N ARG A 50 -12.81 -17.32 -0.22
CA ARG A 50 -13.06 -18.61 -0.88
C ARG A 50 -13.28 -19.75 0.12
N LEU A 51 -12.46 -19.83 1.17
CA LEU A 51 -12.57 -20.88 2.19
C LEU A 51 -13.86 -20.78 3.00
N GLU A 52 -14.34 -19.59 3.25
CA GLU A 52 -15.54 -19.31 4.05
C GLU A 52 -16.79 -19.03 3.19
N GLN A 53 -16.68 -19.13 1.85
CA GLN A 53 -17.76 -18.85 0.89
C GLN A 53 -18.33 -17.41 1.05
N LEU A 54 -17.43 -16.43 1.29
CA LEU A 54 -17.73 -15.01 1.45
C LEU A 54 -17.18 -14.23 0.26
N GLU A 55 -17.71 -13.01 0.05
CA GLU A 55 -17.09 -12.05 -0.84
C GLU A 55 -15.85 -11.42 -0.19
N PRO A 56 -14.77 -11.10 -0.94
CA PRO A 56 -13.57 -10.49 -0.38
C PRO A 56 -13.85 -9.24 0.45
N MET A 57 -14.81 -8.40 0.03
CA MET A 57 -15.17 -7.19 0.74
C MET A 57 -15.90 -7.46 2.07
N GLU A 58 -16.60 -8.58 2.21
CA GLU A 58 -17.17 -8.99 3.51
C GLU A 58 -16.07 -9.32 4.51
N VAL A 59 -15.02 -10.02 4.06
CA VAL A 59 -13.82 -10.31 4.87
C VAL A 59 -13.13 -9.03 5.28
N ALA A 60 -12.89 -8.10 4.34
CA ALA A 60 -12.28 -6.81 4.61
C ALA A 60 -13.10 -6.00 5.64
N GLN A 61 -14.41 -5.93 5.46
CA GLN A 61 -15.34 -5.22 6.36
C GLN A 61 -15.35 -5.83 7.76
N TYR A 62 -15.37 -7.16 7.86
CA TYR A 62 -15.32 -7.85 9.16
C TYR A 62 -14.07 -7.46 9.96
N TYR A 63 -12.88 -7.52 9.33
CA TYR A 63 -11.65 -7.17 10.02
C TYR A 63 -11.53 -5.67 10.31
N LEU A 64 -12.05 -4.81 9.44
CA LEU A 64 -12.12 -3.37 9.67
C LEU A 64 -12.94 -3.05 10.93
N THR A 65 -14.13 -3.67 11.05
CA THR A 65 -14.99 -3.49 12.23
C THR A 65 -14.26 -3.94 13.51
N ARG A 66 -13.65 -5.12 13.49
CA ARG A 66 -12.84 -5.63 14.62
C ARG A 66 -11.67 -4.71 14.98
N TYR A 67 -11.03 -4.14 13.98
CA TYR A 67 -9.96 -3.16 14.18
C TYR A 67 -10.48 -1.91 14.88
N HIS A 68 -11.60 -1.33 14.44
CA HIS A 68 -12.21 -0.17 15.08
C HIS A 68 -12.61 -0.45 16.54
N GLU A 69 -13.22 -1.60 16.80
CA GLU A 69 -13.57 -2.03 18.16
C GLU A 69 -12.32 -2.09 19.07
N ALA A 70 -11.25 -2.71 18.59
CA ALA A 70 -9.99 -2.80 19.34
C ALA A 70 -9.36 -1.41 19.58
N MET A 71 -9.39 -0.52 18.60
CA MET A 71 -8.88 0.84 18.77
C MET A 71 -9.72 1.65 19.77
N ALA A 72 -11.03 1.49 19.75
CA ALA A 72 -11.92 2.11 20.72
C ALA A 72 -11.64 1.61 22.16
N GLN A 73 -11.42 0.29 22.35
CA GLN A 73 -11.05 -0.27 23.65
C GLN A 73 -9.70 0.28 24.17
N LEU A 74 -8.78 0.62 23.28
CA LEU A 74 -7.51 1.27 23.61
C LEU A 74 -7.64 2.78 23.81
N GLY A 75 -8.83 3.35 23.68
CA GLY A 75 -9.08 4.79 23.83
C GLY A 75 -8.50 5.65 22.71
N VAL A 76 -8.16 5.07 21.56
CA VAL A 76 -7.64 5.77 20.38
C VAL A 76 -8.79 6.52 19.72
N LEU A 77 -8.60 7.82 19.44
CA LEU A 77 -9.57 8.61 18.70
C LEU A 77 -9.65 8.15 17.23
N PRO A 78 -10.85 8.14 16.65
CA PRO A 78 -10.99 7.90 15.21
C PRO A 78 -10.28 9.02 14.42
N PRO A 79 -9.69 8.69 13.25
CA PRO A 79 -9.16 9.71 12.35
C PRO A 79 -10.29 10.55 11.75
N SER A 80 -9.92 11.68 11.15
CA SER A 80 -10.89 12.55 10.44
C SER A 80 -11.46 11.89 9.19
N ILE A 81 -10.63 11.09 8.50
CA ILE A 81 -10.97 10.39 7.26
C ILE A 81 -10.21 9.06 7.24
N GLU A 82 -10.89 7.98 6.83
CA GLU A 82 -10.30 6.67 6.55
C GLU A 82 -10.60 6.25 5.09
N PRO A 83 -9.78 6.68 4.11
CA PRO A 83 -9.92 6.25 2.74
C PRO A 83 -9.58 4.76 2.59
N GLN A 84 -10.40 4.02 1.84
CA GLN A 84 -10.13 2.64 1.48
C GLN A 84 -9.33 2.60 0.17
N ALA A 85 -8.33 1.73 0.08
CA ALA A 85 -7.51 1.60 -1.12
C ALA A 85 -8.36 1.18 -2.34
N SER A 86 -9.30 0.24 -2.16
CA SER A 86 -10.24 -0.19 -3.20
C SER A 86 -11.17 0.93 -3.69
N GLY A 87 -11.44 1.92 -2.86
CA GLY A 87 -12.27 3.08 -3.21
C GLY A 87 -11.54 4.19 -3.97
N HIS A 88 -10.22 4.07 -4.18
CA HIS A 88 -9.36 5.09 -4.79
C HIS A 88 -8.55 4.57 -5.97
N ILE A 89 -9.07 3.57 -6.68
CA ILE A 89 -8.38 2.92 -7.81
C ILE A 89 -8.08 3.91 -8.93
N LEU A 90 -9.05 4.78 -9.27
CA LEU A 90 -8.88 5.75 -10.35
C LEU A 90 -7.78 6.77 -10.05
N GLU A 91 -7.72 7.26 -8.82
CA GLU A 91 -6.70 8.20 -8.37
C GLU A 91 -5.31 7.55 -8.34
N GLN A 92 -5.23 6.30 -7.91
CA GLN A 92 -3.97 5.54 -7.90
C GLN A 92 -3.46 5.29 -9.32
N ILE A 93 -4.35 4.93 -10.26
CA ILE A 93 -4.00 4.79 -11.69
C ILE A 93 -3.53 6.13 -12.25
N ALA A 94 -4.26 7.22 -11.99
CA ALA A 94 -3.90 8.54 -12.48
C ALA A 94 -2.53 9.01 -11.96
N LEU A 95 -2.25 8.79 -10.66
CA LEU A 95 -0.95 9.12 -10.07
C LEU A 95 0.17 8.25 -10.64
N THR A 96 -0.06 6.96 -10.80
CA THR A 96 0.91 6.03 -11.41
C THR A 96 1.25 6.45 -12.84
N GLN A 97 0.26 6.90 -13.63
CA GLN A 97 0.48 7.42 -14.97
C GLN A 97 1.34 8.69 -14.94
N GLN A 98 1.08 9.61 -14.02
CA GLN A 98 1.91 10.82 -13.87
C GLN A 98 3.36 10.48 -13.55
N ILE A 99 3.61 9.47 -12.71
CA ILE A 99 4.96 9.03 -12.37
C ILE A 99 5.65 8.38 -13.60
N LEU A 100 4.90 7.61 -14.40
CA LEU A 100 5.39 7.05 -15.68
C LEU A 100 5.76 8.17 -16.66
N ASP A 101 4.88 9.15 -16.84
CA ASP A 101 5.08 10.28 -17.75
C ASP A 101 6.28 11.14 -17.32
N ALA A 102 6.50 11.27 -16.01
CA ALA A 102 7.68 11.91 -15.44
C ALA A 102 8.96 11.07 -15.60
N GLY A 103 8.84 9.83 -16.06
CA GLY A 103 9.95 8.93 -16.34
C GLY A 103 10.58 8.28 -15.11
N PHE A 104 9.90 8.27 -13.97
CA PHE A 104 10.37 7.62 -12.72
C PHE A 104 9.66 6.29 -12.42
N ALA A 105 8.92 5.78 -13.37
CA ALA A 105 8.38 4.43 -13.33
C ALA A 105 8.55 3.76 -14.70
N TYR A 106 8.34 2.44 -14.73
CA TYR A 106 8.39 1.64 -15.96
C TYR A 106 7.40 0.49 -15.87
N VAL A 107 6.95 0.03 -17.05
CA VAL A 107 6.11 -1.16 -17.18
C VAL A 107 7.00 -2.38 -17.39
N SER A 108 6.73 -3.46 -16.67
CA SER A 108 7.38 -4.76 -16.84
C SER A 108 6.33 -5.85 -16.66
N GLU A 109 6.21 -6.76 -17.65
CA GLU A 109 5.28 -7.90 -17.67
C GLU A 109 3.80 -7.57 -17.32
N GLY A 110 3.38 -6.30 -17.52
CA GLY A 110 2.04 -5.81 -17.18
C GLY A 110 1.89 -5.23 -15.77
N SER A 111 2.95 -5.24 -14.99
CA SER A 111 3.07 -4.51 -13.72
C SER A 111 3.77 -3.17 -13.94
N VAL A 112 3.57 -2.21 -13.04
CA VAL A 112 4.26 -0.90 -13.06
C VAL A 112 5.11 -0.77 -11.82
N TYR A 113 6.38 -0.46 -12.02
CA TYR A 113 7.36 -0.31 -10.94
C TYR A 113 7.91 1.10 -10.87
N PHE A 114 8.09 1.61 -9.67
CA PHE A 114 8.83 2.85 -9.42
C PHE A 114 10.33 2.60 -9.52
N ASP A 115 11.04 3.43 -10.30
CA ASP A 115 12.49 3.37 -10.49
C ASP A 115 13.18 4.19 -9.38
N ALA A 116 13.39 3.54 -8.23
CA ALA A 116 13.97 4.19 -7.06
C ALA A 116 15.39 4.69 -7.33
N THR A 117 16.20 3.92 -8.07
CA THR A 117 17.58 4.26 -8.40
C THR A 117 17.67 5.48 -9.32
N LYS A 118 16.77 5.58 -10.32
CA LYS A 118 16.72 6.75 -11.20
C LYS A 118 16.26 7.99 -10.45
N TYR A 119 15.25 7.85 -9.59
CA TYR A 119 14.74 8.96 -8.78
C TYR A 119 15.82 9.50 -7.84
N ASP A 120 16.59 8.61 -7.20
CA ASP A 120 17.68 8.96 -6.28
C ASP A 120 18.73 9.87 -6.93
N LYS A 121 19.14 9.55 -8.16
CA LYS A 121 20.13 10.34 -8.90
C LYS A 121 19.69 11.78 -9.18
N VAL A 122 18.39 12.06 -9.16
CA VAL A 122 17.83 13.37 -9.50
C VAL A 122 17.39 14.13 -8.26
N TYR A 123 16.74 13.45 -7.31
CA TYR A 123 16.05 14.10 -6.20
C TYR A 123 16.46 13.59 -4.81
N GLY A 124 17.32 12.56 -4.72
CA GLY A 124 17.73 12.00 -3.43
C GLY A 124 16.62 11.15 -2.79
N TYR A 125 16.50 9.89 -3.20
CA TYR A 125 15.54 8.97 -2.59
C TYR A 125 15.91 8.68 -1.14
N GLY A 126 14.92 8.79 -0.23
CA GLY A 126 15.15 8.54 1.20
C GLY A 126 15.46 9.78 2.03
N GLU A 127 15.50 10.98 1.45
CA GLU A 127 15.78 12.24 2.16
C GLU A 127 14.90 12.42 3.41
N LEU A 128 13.59 12.19 3.29
CA LEU A 128 12.65 12.32 4.41
C LEU A 128 12.80 11.23 5.47
N SER A 129 13.24 10.02 5.10
CA SER A 129 13.42 8.91 6.03
C SER A 129 14.83 8.86 6.64
N GLY A 130 15.76 9.65 6.13
CA GLY A 130 17.18 9.60 6.48
C GLY A 130 17.87 8.30 6.07
N ARG A 131 17.26 7.52 5.17
CA ARG A 131 17.83 6.25 4.70
C ARG A 131 18.66 6.48 3.44
N ARG A 132 19.82 5.85 3.39
CA ARG A 132 20.68 5.84 2.21
C ARG A 132 20.36 4.61 1.36
N ILE A 133 20.43 4.76 0.04
CA ILE A 133 20.18 3.66 -0.91
C ILE A 133 21.13 2.49 -0.66
N GLU A 134 22.40 2.75 -0.38
CA GLU A 134 23.40 1.72 -0.12
C GLU A 134 23.03 0.85 1.09
N ASP A 135 22.52 1.48 2.17
CA ASP A 135 22.08 0.77 3.36
C ASP A 135 20.81 -0.06 3.11
N MET A 136 19.93 0.41 2.22
CA MET A 136 18.73 -0.31 1.84
C MET A 136 19.07 -1.53 0.95
N LEU A 137 19.99 -1.38 0.01
CA LEU A 137 20.45 -2.48 -0.85
C LEU A 137 21.06 -3.63 -0.05
N SER A 138 21.85 -3.32 0.99
CA SER A 138 22.46 -4.33 1.85
C SER A 138 21.44 -5.13 2.67
N ASN A 139 20.26 -4.59 2.89
CA ASN A 139 19.16 -5.20 3.68
C ASN A 139 18.01 -5.75 2.82
N THR A 140 18.14 -5.71 1.49
CA THR A 140 17.10 -6.21 0.59
C THR A 140 17.05 -7.73 0.68
N ARG A 141 15.89 -8.26 1.10
CA ARG A 141 15.65 -9.71 1.09
C ARG A 141 15.38 -10.16 -0.35
N SER A 142 15.88 -11.34 -0.70
CA SER A 142 15.43 -12.02 -1.91
C SER A 142 13.97 -12.42 -1.72
N LEU A 143 13.05 -11.71 -2.38
CA LEU A 143 11.61 -12.00 -2.39
C LEU A 143 11.25 -12.58 -3.75
N ASP A 144 10.25 -13.45 -3.77
CA ASP A 144 9.67 -13.97 -5.01
C ASP A 144 9.09 -12.83 -5.87
N GLY A 145 9.24 -12.89 -7.19
CA GLY A 145 8.74 -11.87 -8.12
C GLY A 145 9.71 -10.70 -8.36
N GLN A 146 10.98 -10.82 -7.98
CA GLN A 146 12.00 -9.79 -8.25
C GLN A 146 12.51 -9.80 -9.70
N ASP A 147 12.25 -10.87 -10.45
CA ASP A 147 12.74 -11.03 -11.84
C ASP A 147 12.17 -9.98 -12.81
N GLU A 148 11.03 -9.40 -12.48
CA GLU A 148 10.40 -8.32 -13.25
C GLU A 148 11.01 -6.94 -12.98
N LYS A 149 11.76 -6.78 -11.89
CA LYS A 149 12.34 -5.50 -11.46
C LYS A 149 13.70 -5.25 -12.09
N ARG A 150 13.96 -4.00 -12.47
CA ARG A 150 15.28 -3.58 -12.96
C ARG A 150 16.31 -3.51 -11.83
N ASN A 151 15.86 -3.10 -10.64
CA ASN A 151 16.68 -2.99 -9.45
C ASN A 151 15.94 -3.55 -8.22
N PRO A 152 16.66 -4.15 -7.26
CA PRO A 152 16.05 -4.73 -6.05
C PRO A 152 15.27 -3.72 -5.19
N LEU A 153 15.59 -2.42 -5.28
CA LEU A 153 14.92 -1.34 -4.54
C LEU A 153 13.64 -0.84 -5.21
N ASP A 154 13.42 -1.20 -6.47
CA ASP A 154 12.20 -0.81 -7.17
C ASP A 154 10.99 -1.49 -6.51
N PHE A 155 9.86 -0.80 -6.47
CA PHE A 155 8.65 -1.34 -5.87
C PHE A 155 7.46 -1.14 -6.79
N ALA A 156 6.48 -2.05 -6.67
CA ALA A 156 5.30 -2.02 -7.48
C ALA A 156 4.41 -0.83 -7.12
N LEU A 157 3.94 -0.09 -8.13
CA LEU A 157 2.86 0.89 -8.05
C LEU A 157 1.53 0.26 -8.48
N TRP A 158 1.61 -0.65 -9.46
CA TRP A 158 0.49 -1.44 -9.95
C TRP A 158 0.97 -2.85 -10.26
N LYS A 159 0.26 -3.85 -9.77
CA LYS A 159 0.58 -5.27 -10.00
C LYS A 159 -0.39 -5.87 -10.99
N LYS A 160 0.13 -6.59 -11.97
CA LYS A 160 -0.67 -7.41 -12.88
C LYS A 160 -1.44 -8.48 -12.09
N ALA A 161 -2.73 -8.60 -12.36
CA ALA A 161 -3.54 -9.66 -11.78
C ALA A 161 -3.24 -11.01 -12.44
N GLN A 162 -3.10 -12.04 -11.63
CA GLN A 162 -3.13 -13.44 -12.07
C GLN A 162 -4.60 -13.94 -12.09
N PRO A 163 -4.89 -15.04 -12.80
CA PRO A 163 -6.26 -15.55 -12.92
C PRO A 163 -6.97 -15.79 -11.57
N GLU A 164 -6.23 -16.15 -10.55
CA GLU A 164 -6.72 -16.41 -9.19
C GLU A 164 -7.05 -15.14 -8.38
N HIS A 165 -6.57 -13.97 -8.80
CA HIS A 165 -6.85 -12.72 -8.12
C HIS A 165 -8.29 -12.26 -8.40
N ILE A 166 -9.13 -12.27 -7.37
CA ILE A 166 -10.54 -11.85 -7.47
C ILE A 166 -10.65 -10.32 -7.44
N MET A 167 -9.87 -9.66 -6.57
CA MET A 167 -9.85 -8.20 -6.43
C MET A 167 -8.89 -7.61 -7.45
N ARG A 168 -9.42 -7.25 -8.62
CA ARG A 168 -8.67 -6.69 -9.74
C ARG A 168 -9.53 -5.71 -10.52
N TRP A 169 -8.88 -4.72 -11.10
CA TRP A 169 -9.51 -3.65 -11.87
C TRP A 169 -8.83 -3.44 -13.20
N PRO A 170 -9.55 -2.97 -14.21
CA PRO A 170 -8.95 -2.58 -15.48
C PRO A 170 -8.05 -1.34 -15.29
N SER A 171 -6.93 -1.33 -16.00
CA SER A 171 -6.01 -0.21 -16.06
C SER A 171 -5.42 -0.06 -17.47
N PRO A 172 -4.72 1.05 -17.77
CA PRO A 172 -4.01 1.21 -19.04
C PRO A 172 -2.96 0.12 -19.30
N TRP A 173 -2.49 -0.56 -18.26
CA TRP A 173 -1.44 -1.59 -18.34
C TRP A 173 -2.01 -3.01 -18.31
N GLY A 174 -3.32 -3.16 -18.24
CA GLY A 174 -4.04 -4.41 -18.11
C GLY A 174 -4.80 -4.55 -16.79
N GLU A 175 -5.41 -5.70 -16.57
CA GLU A 175 -6.07 -6.00 -15.29
C GLU A 175 -5.04 -6.18 -14.17
N GLY A 176 -5.30 -5.53 -13.04
CA GLY A 176 -4.39 -5.54 -11.91
C GLY A 176 -4.98 -4.91 -10.66
N PHE A 177 -4.10 -4.60 -9.71
CA PHE A 177 -4.45 -4.01 -8.43
C PHE A 177 -3.28 -3.14 -7.92
N PRO A 178 -3.51 -2.23 -6.96
CA PRO A 178 -2.46 -1.41 -6.37
C PRO A 178 -1.33 -2.24 -5.75
N GLY A 179 -0.08 -1.82 -5.98
CA GLY A 179 1.13 -2.42 -5.44
C GLY A 179 1.53 -1.92 -4.06
#